data_3214704b51b81204e6e93bd42039a4ba
#
_entry.id   3214704b51b81204e6e93bd42039a4ba
#
_cell.length_a   1.000
_cell.length_b   1.000
_cell.length_c   1.000
_cell.angle_alpha   90.00
_cell.angle_beta   90.00
_cell.angle_gamma   90.00
#
_symmetry.space_group_name_H-M   'P 1'
#
loop_
_entity.id
_entity.type
_entity.pdbx_description
1 polymer ?
#
loop_
_entity_poly.entity_id
_entity_poly.type
_entity_poly.pdbx_seq_one_letter_code
_entity_poly.pdbx_strand_id
1 'polypeptide(L)'
;MELNPANRAGDSSSIISFDKSTVVVLVAISLILVETFSGALRFYFDKAGISPLLYLPKVACILLFALELRTFKAGRLFWTFVIVWAVSGLIAMLHRASPHNLAFSLFALSPLVFGLVCSEHLIHRRKILCWAIGFCLLASLAGVALDKLTAVPWKGYSYNVGETELSANTTWSADDVDRVAGFARVSNVLSILIAFYTLYLFMFLRSRLVMMLLSAVALYAIVLTTSKAPAGAFALTMGLLMIQRMSWTCRILCVLVVFIGLLLPTLGMVMSFDALTVSSSGSSLASLYDRLINTWPNVINALIREGWVLTGAGFGMVGSTMGIFPVEGSEIFLGMDNSALYLWAMLGVVGGLLYTLQIPLLFKLIEDESRVGRMLLSISVCWCLISWTTDMFEVAVANLFAGLAIGYVITAKQEAMTSRPADLHLTALPNLR
;
A
#
# COMPACT_ATOMS: atom_id res chain seq x y z
N MET A 1 -35.74 -4.10 -63.57
CA MET A 1 -36.91 -4.05 -62.70
C MET A 1 -36.93 -5.36 -61.91
N GLU A 2 -36.33 -5.37 -60.76
CA GLU A 2 -36.59 -6.41 -59.73
C GLU A 2 -35.99 -5.91 -58.41
N LEU A 3 -36.87 -5.54 -57.53
CA LEU A 3 -36.65 -5.13 -56.16
C LEU A 3 -36.43 -6.37 -55.32
N ASN A 4 -35.29 -6.46 -54.64
CA ASN A 4 -35.08 -7.50 -53.64
C ASN A 4 -35.10 -6.86 -52.24
N PRO A 5 -36.17 -7.01 -51.45
CA PRO A 5 -36.24 -6.59 -50.07
C PRO A 5 -35.93 -7.79 -49.19
N ALA A 6 -34.64 -8.00 -48.85
CA ALA A 6 -34.31 -9.06 -47.92
C ALA A 6 -33.42 -8.54 -46.79
N ASN A 7 -34.01 -8.65 -45.60
CA ASN A 7 -33.39 -8.82 -44.28
C ASN A 7 -32.58 -7.65 -43.69
N ARG A 8 -33.31 -6.73 -43.09
CA ARG A 8 -32.92 -6.13 -41.84
C ARG A 8 -33.48 -6.96 -40.68
N ALA A 9 -32.87 -8.07 -40.39
CA ALA A 9 -33.00 -8.68 -39.05
C ALA A 9 -32.11 -7.88 -38.12
N GLY A 10 -32.72 -7.03 -37.33
CA GLY A 10 -32.03 -6.32 -36.25
C GLY A 10 -31.58 -7.27 -35.19
N ASP A 11 -30.29 -7.55 -35.12
CA ASP A 11 -29.65 -8.17 -33.98
C ASP A 11 -29.35 -7.07 -32.95
N SER A 12 -30.39 -6.68 -32.21
CA SER A 12 -30.31 -5.78 -31.08
C SER A 12 -29.99 -6.55 -29.80
N SER A 13 -28.95 -7.37 -29.82
CA SER A 13 -28.30 -7.77 -28.60
C SER A 13 -27.23 -6.72 -28.26
N SER A 14 -27.65 -5.58 -27.74
CA SER A 14 -26.76 -4.67 -27.03
C SER A 14 -26.30 -5.34 -25.73
N ILE A 15 -25.43 -6.34 -25.85
CA ILE A 15 -24.62 -6.80 -24.76
C ILE A 15 -23.79 -5.56 -24.39
N ILE A 16 -24.05 -5.01 -23.21
CA ILE A 16 -23.24 -3.93 -22.65
C ILE A 16 -21.81 -4.51 -22.52
N SER A 17 -21.00 -4.32 -23.54
CA SER A 17 -19.59 -4.70 -23.50
C SER A 17 -18.87 -3.68 -22.65
N PHE A 18 -18.72 -3.95 -21.37
CA PHE A 18 -17.85 -3.16 -20.52
C PHE A 18 -16.41 -3.31 -21.02
N ASP A 19 -15.80 -2.19 -21.40
CA ASP A 19 -14.37 -2.16 -21.66
C ASP A 19 -13.62 -2.62 -20.39
N LYS A 20 -12.71 -3.57 -20.56
CA LYS A 20 -11.91 -4.20 -19.50
C LYS A 20 -11.25 -3.16 -18.59
N SER A 21 -10.68 -2.11 -19.18
CA SER A 21 -10.07 -1.00 -18.43
C SER A 21 -11.07 -0.29 -17.51
N THR A 22 -12.34 -0.21 -17.91
CA THR A 22 -13.40 0.39 -17.09
C THR A 22 -13.69 -0.48 -15.88
N VAL A 23 -13.76 -1.81 -16.03
CA VAL A 23 -13.99 -2.73 -14.90
C VAL A 23 -12.85 -2.65 -13.90
N VAL A 24 -11.59 -2.68 -14.37
CA VAL A 24 -10.41 -2.52 -13.52
C VAL A 24 -10.45 -1.24 -12.70
N VAL A 25 -10.77 -0.12 -13.34
CA VAL A 25 -10.84 1.18 -12.64
C VAL A 25 -12.00 1.23 -11.66
N LEU A 26 -13.15 0.64 -11.97
CA LEU A 26 -14.29 0.57 -11.04
C LEU A 26 -13.94 -0.24 -9.78
N VAL A 27 -13.20 -1.35 -9.92
CA VAL A 27 -12.70 -2.13 -8.77
C VAL A 27 -11.71 -1.32 -7.95
N ALA A 28 -10.77 -0.59 -8.58
CA ALA A 28 -9.87 0.30 -7.85
C ALA A 28 -10.62 1.41 -7.10
N ILE A 29 -11.60 2.04 -7.73
CA ILE A 29 -12.45 3.07 -7.11
C ILE A 29 -13.24 2.50 -5.94
N SER A 30 -13.85 1.31 -6.09
CA SER A 30 -14.59 0.68 -4.99
C SER A 30 -13.68 0.36 -3.80
N LEU A 31 -12.45 -0.09 -4.05
CA LEU A 31 -11.45 -0.33 -3.01
C LEU A 31 -11.10 0.97 -2.27
N ILE A 32 -10.82 2.05 -3.01
CA ILE A 32 -10.47 3.37 -2.46
C ILE A 32 -11.64 3.93 -1.64
N LEU A 33 -12.87 3.81 -2.14
CA LEU A 33 -14.09 4.24 -1.40
C LEU A 33 -14.28 3.45 -0.11
N VAL A 34 -14.19 2.11 -0.17
CA VAL A 34 -14.34 1.27 1.03
C VAL A 34 -13.28 1.60 2.07
N GLU A 35 -12.03 1.82 1.68
CA GLU A 35 -10.97 2.18 2.64
C GLU A 35 -11.18 3.59 3.22
N THR A 36 -11.60 4.57 2.39
CA THR A 36 -11.87 5.93 2.83
C THR A 36 -12.98 6.00 3.88
N PHE A 37 -14.05 5.23 3.66
CA PHE A 37 -15.22 5.21 4.54
C PHE A 37 -15.26 3.98 5.46
N SER A 38 -14.13 3.30 5.66
CA SER A 38 -14.07 1.98 6.29
C SER A 38 -14.67 1.90 7.69
N GLY A 39 -14.55 2.96 8.51
CA GLY A 39 -15.17 3.01 9.83
C GLY A 39 -16.70 3.19 9.76
N ALA A 40 -17.14 4.21 9.02
CA ALA A 40 -18.57 4.48 8.85
C ALA A 40 -19.31 3.34 8.14
N LEU A 41 -18.72 2.78 7.06
CA LEU A 41 -19.34 1.66 6.33
C LEU A 41 -19.49 0.41 7.21
N ARG A 42 -18.48 0.10 8.05
CA ARG A 42 -18.61 -1.03 8.98
C ARG A 42 -19.80 -0.86 9.93
N PHE A 43 -19.97 0.32 10.49
CA PHE A 43 -21.08 0.61 11.37
C PHE A 43 -22.46 0.47 10.68
N TYR A 44 -22.63 1.10 9.51
CA TYR A 44 -23.92 1.05 8.82
C TYR A 44 -24.22 -0.30 8.19
N PHE A 45 -23.21 -0.99 7.64
CA PHE A 45 -23.39 -2.30 7.02
C PHE A 45 -23.63 -3.40 8.05
N ASP A 46 -23.02 -3.28 9.24
CA ASP A 46 -23.31 -4.18 10.34
C ASP A 46 -24.75 -4.03 10.80
N LYS A 47 -25.21 -2.79 11.04
CA LYS A 47 -26.61 -2.53 11.37
C LYS A 47 -27.62 -2.98 10.32
N ALA A 48 -27.21 -2.97 9.05
CA ALA A 48 -28.04 -3.45 7.94
C ALA A 48 -27.91 -4.96 7.68
N GLY A 49 -27.03 -5.67 8.41
CA GLY A 49 -26.78 -7.11 8.20
C GLY A 49 -26.06 -7.48 6.90
N ILE A 50 -25.37 -6.50 6.27
CA ILE A 50 -24.71 -6.68 4.96
C ILE A 50 -23.17 -6.48 5.05
N SER A 51 -22.56 -6.64 6.23
CA SER A 51 -21.12 -6.50 6.48
C SER A 51 -20.22 -7.21 5.46
N PRO A 52 -20.57 -8.40 4.91
CA PRO A 52 -19.74 -9.07 3.91
C PRO A 52 -19.48 -8.27 2.62
N LEU A 53 -20.35 -7.31 2.27
CA LEU A 53 -20.15 -6.46 1.08
C LEU A 53 -18.88 -5.60 1.14
N LEU A 54 -18.36 -5.31 2.34
CA LEU A 54 -17.10 -4.58 2.53
C LEU A 54 -15.89 -5.30 1.95
N TYR A 55 -15.96 -6.60 1.83
CA TYR A 55 -14.86 -7.43 1.34
C TYR A 55 -14.89 -7.63 -0.19
N LEU A 56 -16.00 -7.28 -0.83
CA LEU A 56 -16.21 -7.48 -2.27
C LEU A 56 -15.11 -6.82 -3.15
N PRO A 57 -14.64 -5.58 -2.88
CA PRO A 57 -13.57 -4.99 -3.70
C PRO A 57 -12.26 -5.77 -3.65
N LYS A 58 -11.85 -6.30 -2.49
CA LYS A 58 -10.64 -7.13 -2.36
C LYS A 58 -10.78 -8.47 -3.07
N VAL A 59 -11.97 -9.10 -3.00
CA VAL A 59 -12.26 -10.31 -3.78
C VAL A 59 -12.19 -10.04 -5.28
N ALA A 60 -12.76 -8.91 -5.73
CA ALA A 60 -12.66 -8.49 -7.12
C ALA A 60 -11.21 -8.22 -7.57
N CYS A 61 -10.35 -7.69 -6.67
CA CYS A 61 -8.91 -7.56 -6.93
C CYS A 61 -8.25 -8.92 -7.20
N ILE A 62 -8.57 -9.97 -6.42
CA ILE A 62 -8.05 -11.34 -6.63
C ILE A 62 -8.51 -11.88 -7.98
N LEU A 63 -9.81 -11.74 -8.30
CA LEU A 63 -10.37 -12.24 -9.55
C LEU A 63 -9.74 -11.56 -10.76
N LEU A 64 -9.62 -10.22 -10.73
CA LEU A 64 -8.98 -9.47 -11.82
C LEU A 64 -7.49 -9.78 -11.92
N PHE A 65 -6.79 -9.94 -10.80
CA PHE A 65 -5.40 -10.41 -10.81
C PHE A 65 -5.27 -11.75 -11.54
N ALA A 66 -6.11 -12.73 -11.20
CA ALA A 66 -6.08 -14.05 -11.82
C ALA A 66 -6.41 -14.02 -13.32
N LEU A 67 -7.35 -13.17 -13.73
CA LEU A 67 -7.71 -12.97 -15.14
C LEU A 67 -6.59 -12.27 -15.93
N GLU A 68 -6.03 -11.20 -15.36
CA GLU A 68 -4.98 -10.42 -16.00
C GLU A 68 -3.64 -11.17 -16.08
N LEU A 69 -3.36 -12.05 -15.13
CA LEU A 69 -2.12 -12.82 -15.11
C LEU A 69 -1.89 -13.61 -16.40
N ARG A 70 -2.97 -13.99 -17.11
CA ARG A 70 -2.89 -14.68 -18.42
C ARG A 70 -2.32 -13.82 -19.53
N THR A 71 -2.55 -12.50 -19.47
CA THR A 71 -2.12 -11.53 -20.48
C THR A 71 -0.90 -10.71 -20.05
N PHE A 72 -0.61 -10.71 -18.74
CA PHE A 72 0.52 -10.00 -18.17
C PHE A 72 1.85 -10.62 -18.62
N LYS A 73 2.69 -9.84 -19.27
CA LYS A 73 4.02 -10.28 -19.70
C LYS A 73 4.97 -10.33 -18.48
N ALA A 74 4.79 -11.34 -17.66
CA ALA A 74 5.58 -11.52 -16.46
C ALA A 74 7.04 -11.87 -16.82
N GLY A 75 7.98 -11.05 -16.33
CA GLY A 75 9.41 -11.35 -16.43
C GLY A 75 9.83 -12.43 -15.42
N ARG A 76 11.07 -12.92 -15.54
CA ARG A 76 11.63 -13.94 -14.62
C ARG A 76 11.55 -13.52 -13.15
N LEU A 77 11.75 -12.24 -12.85
CA LEU A 77 11.70 -11.71 -11.49
C LEU A 77 10.31 -11.88 -10.85
N PHE A 78 9.23 -11.66 -11.61
CA PHE A 78 7.87 -11.87 -11.13
C PHE A 78 7.61 -13.33 -10.73
N TRP A 79 8.01 -14.28 -11.60
CA TRP A 79 7.84 -15.70 -11.29
C TRP A 79 8.71 -16.16 -10.13
N THR A 80 9.93 -15.64 -10.00
CA THR A 80 10.76 -15.89 -8.82
C THR A 80 10.05 -15.42 -7.54
N PHE A 81 9.41 -14.26 -7.57
CA PHE A 81 8.65 -13.74 -6.44
C PHE A 81 7.44 -14.63 -6.11
N VAL A 82 6.70 -15.10 -7.11
CA VAL A 82 5.57 -16.05 -6.91
C VAL A 82 6.06 -17.36 -6.28
N ILE A 83 7.19 -17.89 -6.73
CA ILE A 83 7.81 -19.12 -6.16
C ILE A 83 8.21 -18.88 -4.70
N VAL A 84 8.87 -17.77 -4.40
CA VAL A 84 9.25 -17.40 -3.02
C VAL A 84 8.03 -17.33 -2.11
N TRP A 85 6.94 -16.74 -2.58
CA TRP A 85 5.68 -16.68 -1.84
C TRP A 85 5.07 -18.07 -1.61
N ALA A 86 5.04 -18.90 -2.64
CA ALA A 86 4.54 -20.26 -2.53
C ALA A 86 5.34 -21.10 -1.52
N VAL A 87 6.68 -21.01 -1.60
CA VAL A 87 7.58 -21.69 -0.65
C VAL A 87 7.37 -21.17 0.77
N SER A 88 7.23 -19.84 0.94
CA SER A 88 6.95 -19.25 2.25
C SER A 88 5.58 -19.70 2.81
N GLY A 89 4.57 -19.89 1.95
CA GLY A 89 3.30 -20.46 2.36
C GLY A 89 3.42 -21.92 2.84
N LEU A 90 4.25 -22.72 2.17
CA LEU A 90 4.55 -24.09 2.64
C LEU A 90 5.29 -24.07 3.99
N ILE A 91 6.24 -23.16 4.19
CA ILE A 91 6.92 -22.97 5.47
C ILE A 91 5.91 -22.62 6.56
N ALA A 92 4.98 -21.71 6.32
CA ALA A 92 3.93 -21.35 7.26
C ALA A 92 3.10 -22.56 7.68
N MET A 93 2.72 -23.43 6.71
CA MET A 93 1.97 -24.67 7.00
C MET A 93 2.81 -25.63 7.86
N LEU A 94 4.12 -25.72 7.68
CA LEU A 94 5.02 -26.48 8.57
C LEU A 94 5.04 -25.89 9.97
N HIS A 95 4.87 -24.57 10.12
CA HIS A 95 4.75 -23.86 11.38
C HIS A 95 3.31 -23.81 11.92
N ARG A 96 2.45 -24.75 11.50
CA ARG A 96 1.04 -24.94 11.95
C ARG A 96 0.04 -23.90 11.46
N ALA A 97 0.38 -23.05 10.51
CA ALA A 97 -0.61 -22.20 9.87
C ALA A 97 -1.65 -23.02 9.12
N SER A 98 -2.90 -22.62 9.18
CA SER A 98 -3.98 -23.23 8.43
C SER A 98 -4.05 -22.68 6.98
N PRO A 99 -4.70 -23.37 6.03
CA PRO A 99 -5.00 -22.80 4.71
C PRO A 99 -5.78 -21.49 4.78
N HIS A 100 -6.57 -21.25 5.84
CA HIS A 100 -7.29 -20.00 6.05
C HIS A 100 -6.34 -18.82 6.31
N ASN A 101 -5.22 -19.05 7.02
CA ASN A 101 -4.18 -18.05 7.21
C ASN A 101 -3.58 -17.60 5.87
N LEU A 102 -3.26 -18.55 4.99
CA LEU A 102 -2.70 -18.25 3.66
C LEU A 102 -3.73 -17.50 2.79
N ALA A 103 -4.97 -17.97 2.77
CA ALA A 103 -6.03 -17.35 2.01
C ALA A 103 -6.32 -15.91 2.48
N PHE A 104 -6.35 -15.68 3.79
CA PHE A 104 -6.57 -14.35 4.34
C PHE A 104 -5.39 -13.40 4.07
N SER A 105 -4.15 -13.87 4.18
CA SER A 105 -2.98 -13.05 3.81
C SER A 105 -2.96 -12.71 2.32
N LEU A 106 -3.33 -13.63 1.44
CA LEU A 106 -3.50 -13.34 0.01
C LEU A 106 -4.60 -12.28 -0.21
N PHE A 107 -5.70 -12.40 0.52
CA PHE A 107 -6.78 -11.42 0.49
C PHE A 107 -6.31 -10.04 0.99
N ALA A 108 -5.51 -9.96 2.06
CA ALA A 108 -4.94 -8.71 2.58
C ALA A 108 -4.01 -8.05 1.56
N LEU A 109 -3.17 -8.82 0.86
CA LEU A 109 -2.21 -8.35 -0.14
C LEU A 109 -2.79 -8.25 -1.56
N SER A 110 -4.06 -8.63 -1.76
CA SER A 110 -4.70 -8.59 -3.10
C SER A 110 -4.63 -7.23 -3.80
N PRO A 111 -4.71 -6.06 -3.12
CA PRO A 111 -4.55 -4.78 -3.78
C PRO A 111 -3.15 -4.54 -4.36
N LEU A 112 -2.10 -5.13 -3.75
CA LEU A 112 -0.73 -5.03 -4.25
C LEU A 112 -0.59 -5.76 -5.60
N VAL A 113 -0.98 -7.02 -5.65
CA VAL A 113 -0.88 -7.84 -6.87
C VAL A 113 -1.82 -7.33 -7.97
N PHE A 114 -3.01 -6.84 -7.61
CA PHE A 114 -3.94 -6.20 -8.51
C PHE A 114 -3.33 -4.91 -9.10
N GLY A 115 -2.82 -4.01 -8.26
CA GLY A 115 -2.18 -2.77 -8.69
C GLY A 115 -0.99 -3.01 -9.62
N LEU A 116 -0.21 -4.08 -9.36
CA LEU A 116 0.94 -4.48 -10.17
C LEU A 116 0.50 -4.93 -11.57
N VAL A 117 -0.41 -5.90 -11.65
CA VAL A 117 -0.78 -6.54 -12.93
C VAL A 117 -1.72 -5.67 -13.76
N CYS A 118 -2.58 -4.87 -13.11
CA CYS A 118 -3.52 -3.97 -13.78
C CYS A 118 -2.99 -2.52 -13.94
N SER A 119 -1.70 -2.27 -13.69
CA SER A 119 -1.10 -0.92 -13.69
C SER A 119 -1.35 -0.14 -14.97
N GLU A 120 -1.25 -0.78 -16.12
CA GLU A 120 -1.48 -0.17 -17.44
C GLU A 120 -2.90 0.37 -17.60
N HIS A 121 -3.91 -0.42 -17.21
CA HIS A 121 -5.31 -0.02 -17.22
C HIS A 121 -5.59 1.16 -16.28
N LEU A 122 -5.02 1.14 -15.07
CA LEU A 122 -5.16 2.21 -14.07
C LEU A 122 -4.54 3.52 -14.55
N ILE A 123 -3.37 3.46 -15.19
CA ILE A 123 -2.69 4.64 -15.74
C ILE A 123 -3.44 5.18 -16.97
N HIS A 124 -3.92 4.30 -17.84
CA HIS A 124 -4.71 4.71 -19.01
C HIS A 124 -5.95 5.49 -18.61
N ARG A 125 -6.68 5.04 -17.59
CA ARG A 125 -7.89 5.66 -17.05
C ARG A 125 -7.66 6.61 -15.86
N ARG A 126 -6.43 7.11 -15.66
CA ARG A 126 -6.03 7.96 -14.54
C ARG A 126 -6.90 9.18 -14.28
N LYS A 127 -7.57 9.73 -15.31
CA LYS A 127 -8.49 10.88 -15.14
C LYS A 127 -9.74 10.50 -14.34
N ILE A 128 -10.32 9.32 -14.57
CA ILE A 128 -11.48 8.83 -13.81
C ILE A 128 -11.08 8.58 -12.37
N LEU A 129 -9.93 7.92 -12.18
CA LEU A 129 -9.37 7.67 -10.85
C LEU A 129 -9.07 8.98 -10.11
N CYS A 130 -8.64 10.05 -10.82
CA CYS A 130 -8.42 11.37 -10.25
C CYS A 130 -9.69 11.96 -9.62
N TRP A 131 -10.84 11.85 -10.28
CA TRP A 131 -12.10 12.35 -9.71
C TRP A 131 -12.52 11.58 -8.46
N ALA A 132 -12.37 10.26 -8.48
CA ALA A 132 -12.66 9.42 -7.33
C ALA A 132 -11.73 9.75 -6.15
N ILE A 133 -10.43 9.86 -6.39
CA ILE A 133 -9.43 10.22 -5.37
C ILE A 133 -9.68 11.65 -4.85
N GLY A 134 -10.03 12.59 -5.73
CA GLY A 134 -10.39 13.96 -5.32
C GLY A 134 -11.60 13.98 -4.40
N PHE A 135 -12.65 13.23 -4.75
CA PHE A 135 -13.81 13.05 -3.86
C PHE A 135 -13.42 12.42 -2.52
N CYS A 136 -12.63 11.35 -2.53
CA CYS A 136 -12.17 10.68 -1.31
C CYS A 136 -11.28 11.58 -0.43
N LEU A 137 -10.43 12.43 -1.04
CA LEU A 137 -9.67 13.42 -0.29
C LEU A 137 -10.59 14.43 0.40
N LEU A 138 -11.55 15.00 -0.34
CA LEU A 138 -12.52 15.94 0.24
C LEU A 138 -13.33 15.28 1.37
N ALA A 139 -13.78 14.05 1.16
CA ALA A 139 -14.48 13.28 2.19
C ALA A 139 -13.58 13.03 3.42
N SER A 140 -12.31 12.67 3.21
CA SER A 140 -11.35 12.48 4.31
C SER A 140 -11.14 13.75 5.12
N LEU A 141 -10.99 14.91 4.46
CA LEU A 141 -10.87 16.21 5.11
C LEU A 141 -12.17 16.59 5.88
N ALA A 142 -13.33 16.37 5.26
CA ALA A 142 -14.62 16.56 5.92
C ALA A 142 -14.79 15.62 7.10
N GLY A 143 -14.34 14.36 7.00
CA GLY A 143 -14.34 13.38 8.09
C GLY A 143 -13.48 13.83 9.28
N VAL A 144 -12.30 14.42 9.03
CA VAL A 144 -11.46 15.01 10.10
C VAL A 144 -12.23 16.13 10.82
N ALA A 145 -12.84 17.04 10.06
CA ALA A 145 -13.60 18.15 10.66
C ALA A 145 -14.82 17.63 11.46
N LEU A 146 -15.56 16.68 10.90
CA LEU A 146 -16.73 16.10 11.52
C LEU A 146 -16.39 15.38 12.84
N ASP A 147 -15.40 14.51 12.85
CA ASP A 147 -14.97 13.75 14.05
C ASP A 147 -14.37 14.66 15.13
N LYS A 148 -13.77 15.81 14.72
CA LYS A 148 -13.25 16.79 15.68
C LYS A 148 -14.34 17.66 16.31
N LEU A 149 -15.38 17.97 15.55
CA LEU A 149 -16.43 18.92 15.97
C LEU A 149 -17.67 18.25 16.54
N THR A 150 -17.89 16.96 16.25
CA THR A 150 -19.11 16.22 16.65
C THR A 150 -18.77 14.82 17.13
N ALA A 151 -19.67 14.23 17.93
CA ALA A 151 -19.61 12.81 18.26
C ALA A 151 -20.17 11.98 17.09
N VAL A 152 -19.29 11.27 16.38
CA VAL A 152 -19.71 10.42 15.27
C VAL A 152 -20.17 9.04 15.75
N PRO A 153 -21.26 8.46 15.20
CA PRO A 153 -21.89 7.25 15.75
C PRO A 153 -21.07 5.97 15.58
N TRP A 154 -20.07 5.95 14.69
CA TRP A 154 -19.18 4.80 14.49
C TRP A 154 -17.93 4.83 15.36
N LYS A 155 -17.68 5.92 16.11
CA LYS A 155 -16.51 6.04 17.00
C LYS A 155 -16.62 5.07 18.16
N GLY A 156 -15.60 4.22 18.33
CA GLY A 156 -15.59 3.20 19.37
C GLY A 156 -16.58 2.04 19.18
N TYR A 157 -17.26 1.97 18.03
CA TYR A 157 -18.18 0.88 17.75
C TYR A 157 -17.41 -0.40 17.43
N SER A 158 -17.78 -1.51 18.08
CA SER A 158 -17.31 -2.85 17.79
C SER A 158 -18.47 -3.75 17.37
N TYR A 159 -18.17 -4.78 16.59
CA TYR A 159 -19.13 -5.76 16.08
C TYR A 159 -18.47 -7.13 15.98
N ASN A 160 -19.28 -8.18 16.01
CA ASN A 160 -18.79 -9.54 15.96
C ASN A 160 -18.89 -10.12 14.54
N VAL A 161 -17.82 -10.77 14.10
CA VAL A 161 -17.80 -11.59 12.89
C VAL A 161 -17.47 -13.03 13.31
N GLY A 162 -18.48 -13.86 13.42
CA GLY A 162 -18.35 -15.15 14.08
C GLY A 162 -18.04 -14.98 15.58
N GLU A 163 -16.96 -15.60 16.03
CA GLU A 163 -16.48 -15.49 17.42
C GLU A 163 -15.50 -14.34 17.66
N THR A 164 -15.10 -13.63 16.61
CA THR A 164 -14.09 -12.57 16.68
C THR A 164 -14.76 -11.19 16.78
N GLU A 165 -14.45 -10.44 17.85
CA GLU A 165 -14.84 -9.04 17.98
C GLU A 165 -13.93 -8.16 17.12
N LEU A 166 -14.52 -7.35 16.25
CA LEU A 166 -13.82 -6.42 15.37
C LEU A 166 -14.26 -4.98 15.67
N SER A 167 -13.30 -4.06 15.70
CA SER A 167 -13.60 -2.64 15.83
C SER A 167 -13.91 -2.02 14.47
N ALA A 168 -15.03 -1.31 14.37
CA ALA A 168 -15.37 -0.50 13.20
C ALA A 168 -14.52 0.77 13.13
N ASN A 169 -14.30 1.41 14.29
CA ASN A 169 -13.42 2.55 14.43
C ASN A 169 -12.70 2.41 15.78
N THR A 170 -11.39 2.18 15.73
CA THR A 170 -10.60 2.01 16.94
C THR A 170 -10.28 3.37 17.54
N THR A 171 -10.76 3.60 18.74
CA THR A 171 -10.39 4.79 19.52
C THR A 171 -9.04 4.55 20.20
N TRP A 172 -8.09 5.43 19.90
CA TRP A 172 -6.84 5.52 20.62
C TRP A 172 -6.77 6.90 21.26
N SER A 173 -6.50 6.97 22.52
CA SER A 173 -6.15 8.22 23.21
C SER A 173 -4.64 8.32 23.35
N ALA A 174 -4.11 9.51 23.15
CA ALA A 174 -2.73 9.86 23.50
C ALA A 174 -2.79 11.19 24.21
N ASP A 175 -2.24 11.27 25.42
CA ASP A 175 -2.25 12.49 26.25
C ASP A 175 -3.68 13.03 26.52
N ASP A 176 -4.64 12.15 26.85
CA ASP A 176 -6.05 12.45 27.05
C ASP A 176 -6.77 13.07 25.83
N VAL A 177 -6.13 13.06 24.66
CA VAL A 177 -6.73 13.51 23.39
C VAL A 177 -7.08 12.30 22.52
N ASP A 178 -8.36 12.18 22.19
CA ASP A 178 -8.83 11.18 21.25
C ASP A 178 -8.25 11.44 19.86
N ARG A 179 -7.70 10.39 19.24
CA ARG A 179 -7.23 10.46 17.87
C ARG A 179 -8.39 10.51 16.88
N VAL A 180 -8.30 11.44 15.95
CA VAL A 180 -9.31 11.62 14.90
C VAL A 180 -9.10 10.58 13.80
N ALA A 181 -10.09 9.74 13.57
CA ALA A 181 -10.12 8.75 12.49
C ALA A 181 -11.10 9.09 11.36
N GLY A 182 -11.97 10.08 11.57
CA GLY A 182 -12.95 10.54 10.60
C GLY A 182 -13.87 9.41 10.14
N PHE A 183 -13.97 9.20 8.84
CA PHE A 183 -14.71 8.06 8.27
C PHE A 183 -13.90 6.77 8.20
N ALA A 184 -12.59 6.82 8.38
CA ALA A 184 -11.71 5.65 8.32
C ALA A 184 -11.79 4.81 9.60
N ARG A 185 -11.22 3.61 9.55
CA ARG A 185 -11.19 2.69 10.69
C ARG A 185 -10.26 3.18 11.81
N VAL A 186 -9.10 3.72 11.47
CA VAL A 186 -8.07 4.19 12.41
C VAL A 186 -7.41 5.48 11.91
N SER A 187 -6.96 6.31 12.84
CA SER A 187 -6.36 7.62 12.56
C SER A 187 -5.12 7.54 11.66
N ASN A 188 -4.28 6.52 11.85
CA ASN A 188 -3.07 6.32 11.03
C ASN A 188 -3.42 6.04 9.56
N VAL A 189 -4.42 5.19 9.29
CA VAL A 189 -4.89 4.91 7.92
C VAL A 189 -5.45 6.19 7.30
N LEU A 190 -6.28 6.96 8.02
CA LEU A 190 -6.78 8.25 7.52
C LEU A 190 -5.66 9.18 7.07
N SER A 191 -4.59 9.29 7.86
CA SER A 191 -3.42 10.11 7.55
C SER A 191 -2.71 9.66 6.28
N ILE A 192 -2.53 8.35 6.11
CA ILE A 192 -1.94 7.74 4.91
C ILE A 192 -2.79 8.05 3.68
N LEU A 193 -4.12 7.90 3.80
CA LEU A 193 -5.05 8.20 2.71
C LEU A 193 -4.96 9.66 2.29
N ILE A 194 -5.00 10.62 3.23
CA ILE A 194 -4.87 12.06 2.94
C ILE A 194 -3.54 12.34 2.23
N ALA A 195 -2.43 11.79 2.73
CA ALA A 195 -1.12 11.97 2.13
C ALA A 195 -1.08 11.45 0.68
N PHE A 196 -1.49 10.20 0.45
CA PHE A 196 -1.41 9.57 -0.87
C PHE A 196 -2.37 10.18 -1.88
N TYR A 197 -3.59 10.53 -1.45
CA TYR A 197 -4.55 11.21 -2.32
C TYR A 197 -4.05 12.59 -2.75
N THR A 198 -3.46 13.34 -1.83
CA THR A 198 -2.85 14.65 -2.14
C THR A 198 -1.70 14.51 -3.13
N LEU A 199 -0.77 13.58 -2.89
CA LEU A 199 0.37 13.33 -3.79
C LEU A 199 -0.09 12.84 -5.18
N TYR A 200 -1.14 12.01 -5.24
CA TYR A 200 -1.72 11.58 -6.52
C TYR A 200 -2.30 12.75 -7.32
N LEU A 201 -3.00 13.66 -6.67
CA LEU A 201 -3.63 14.80 -7.33
C LEU A 201 -2.60 15.79 -7.91
N PHE A 202 -1.37 15.82 -7.40
CA PHE A 202 -0.30 16.69 -7.92
C PHE A 202 0.00 16.43 -9.40
N MET A 203 -0.21 15.23 -9.91
CA MET A 203 -0.07 14.93 -11.34
C MET A 203 -0.96 15.79 -12.23
N PHE A 204 -2.13 16.23 -11.73
CA PHE A 204 -3.12 16.99 -12.47
C PHE A 204 -3.02 18.50 -12.25
N LEU A 205 -2.40 18.93 -11.15
CA LEU A 205 -2.24 20.34 -10.82
C LEU A 205 -1.09 20.96 -11.61
N ARG A 206 -1.32 22.18 -12.14
CA ARG A 206 -0.30 22.97 -12.85
C ARG A 206 0.25 24.13 -12.03
N SER A 207 -0.59 24.69 -11.18
CA SER A 207 -0.23 25.84 -10.33
C SER A 207 0.52 25.40 -9.08
N ARG A 208 1.73 25.94 -8.89
CA ARG A 208 2.52 25.69 -7.67
C ARG A 208 1.82 26.21 -6.43
N LEU A 209 1.10 27.34 -6.54
CA LEU A 209 0.36 27.92 -5.41
C LEU A 209 -0.74 26.95 -4.95
N VAL A 210 -1.52 26.37 -5.90
CA VAL A 210 -2.57 25.41 -5.57
C VAL A 210 -1.96 24.15 -4.93
N MET A 211 -0.81 23.67 -5.43
CA MET A 211 -0.11 22.53 -4.82
C MET A 211 0.34 22.85 -3.38
N MET A 212 0.90 24.04 -3.13
CA MET A 212 1.31 24.46 -1.78
C MET A 212 0.11 24.59 -0.84
N LEU A 213 -0.97 25.21 -1.28
CA LEU A 213 -2.20 25.34 -0.48
C LEU A 213 -2.81 23.98 -0.14
N LEU A 214 -2.92 23.10 -1.14
CA LEU A 214 -3.42 21.74 -0.93
C LEU A 214 -2.53 20.97 0.04
N SER A 215 -1.18 21.11 -0.10
CA SER A 215 -0.23 20.48 0.83
C SER A 215 -0.37 20.99 2.25
N ALA A 216 -0.55 22.29 2.43
CA ALA A 216 -0.73 22.90 3.75
C ALA A 216 -2.01 22.40 4.41
N VAL A 217 -3.14 22.35 3.67
CA VAL A 217 -4.40 21.82 4.18
C VAL A 217 -4.28 20.32 4.52
N ALA A 218 -3.65 19.54 3.63
CA ALA A 218 -3.44 18.11 3.87
C ALA A 218 -2.56 17.86 5.10
N LEU A 219 -1.42 18.57 5.22
CA LEU A 219 -0.52 18.46 6.37
C LEU A 219 -1.24 18.84 7.66
N TYR A 220 -1.99 19.93 7.66
CA TYR A 220 -2.79 20.34 8.81
C TYR A 220 -3.81 19.26 9.22
N ALA A 221 -4.53 18.69 8.26
CA ALA A 221 -5.47 17.61 8.52
C ALA A 221 -4.77 16.36 9.07
N ILE A 222 -3.60 15.98 8.51
CA ILE A 222 -2.78 14.86 9.03
C ILE A 222 -2.33 15.13 10.47
N VAL A 223 -1.89 16.32 10.79
CA VAL A 223 -1.49 16.70 12.16
C VAL A 223 -2.67 16.59 13.14
N LEU A 224 -3.89 16.97 12.72
CA LEU A 224 -5.10 16.84 13.53
C LEU A 224 -5.44 15.38 13.86
N THR A 225 -5.02 14.41 13.04
CA THR A 225 -5.18 12.98 13.36
C THR A 225 -4.23 12.49 14.46
N THR A 226 -3.30 13.33 14.92
CA THR A 226 -2.21 13.00 15.87
C THR A 226 -1.25 11.90 15.38
N SER A 227 -1.26 11.58 14.08
CA SER A 227 -0.39 10.56 13.46
C SER A 227 0.94 11.18 13.03
N LYS A 228 1.95 11.09 13.90
CA LYS A 228 3.25 11.80 13.73
C LYS A 228 4.06 11.30 12.54
N ALA A 229 4.13 9.98 12.34
CA ALA A 229 4.91 9.39 11.25
C ALA A 229 4.39 9.76 9.84
N PRO A 230 3.09 9.64 9.52
CA PRO A 230 2.56 10.13 8.26
C PRO A 230 2.75 11.64 8.05
N ALA A 231 2.65 12.46 9.11
CA ALA A 231 2.88 13.90 9.01
C ALA A 231 4.34 14.22 8.63
N GLY A 232 5.31 13.61 9.34
CA GLY A 232 6.73 13.74 9.03
C GLY A 232 7.07 13.21 7.64
N ALA A 233 6.54 12.05 7.26
CA ALA A 233 6.76 11.44 5.95
C ALA A 233 6.22 12.32 4.81
N PHE A 234 5.01 12.86 4.96
CA PHE A 234 4.44 13.76 3.97
C PHE A 234 5.26 15.05 3.83
N ALA A 235 5.66 15.68 4.95
CA ALA A 235 6.50 16.89 4.94
C ALA A 235 7.86 16.64 4.28
N LEU A 236 8.55 15.53 4.63
CA LEU A 236 9.83 15.15 4.02
C LEU A 236 9.69 14.84 2.53
N THR A 237 8.60 14.19 2.12
CA THR A 237 8.30 13.94 0.70
C THR A 237 8.11 15.25 -0.06
N MET A 238 7.42 16.23 0.52
CA MET A 238 7.29 17.56 -0.08
C MET A 238 8.65 18.26 -0.23
N GLY A 239 9.52 18.15 0.78
CA GLY A 239 10.91 18.65 0.70
C GLY A 239 11.70 17.97 -0.42
N LEU A 240 11.60 16.64 -0.55
CA LEU A 240 12.27 15.89 -1.61
C LEU A 240 11.79 16.30 -3.02
N LEU A 241 10.50 16.57 -3.21
CA LEU A 241 9.98 17.08 -4.48
C LEU A 241 10.56 18.44 -4.87
N MET A 242 10.90 19.29 -3.91
CA MET A 242 11.55 20.58 -4.20
C MET A 242 12.97 20.40 -4.74
N ILE A 243 13.70 19.40 -4.26
CA ILE A 243 15.09 19.10 -4.66
C ILE A 243 15.19 18.03 -5.75
N GLN A 244 14.10 17.53 -6.29
CA GLN A 244 14.05 16.45 -7.29
C GLN A 244 14.93 16.71 -8.53
N ARG A 245 15.18 17.99 -8.88
CA ARG A 245 16.07 18.36 -9.97
C ARG A 245 17.54 17.97 -9.72
N MET A 246 17.93 17.76 -8.45
CA MET A 246 19.25 17.29 -8.05
C MET A 246 19.23 15.75 -7.96
N SER A 247 19.26 15.06 -9.10
CA SER A 247 19.03 13.62 -9.17
C SER A 247 19.96 12.79 -8.27
N TRP A 248 21.22 13.21 -8.10
CA TRP A 248 22.17 12.54 -7.22
C TRP A 248 21.78 12.65 -5.74
N THR A 249 21.46 13.86 -5.27
CA THR A 249 20.99 14.08 -3.89
C THR A 249 19.72 13.31 -3.62
N CYS A 250 18.77 13.31 -4.57
CA CYS A 250 17.53 12.56 -4.46
C CYS A 250 17.80 11.05 -4.35
N ARG A 251 18.73 10.48 -5.13
CA ARG A 251 19.13 9.07 -5.04
C ARG A 251 19.72 8.73 -3.67
N ILE A 252 20.65 9.56 -3.16
CA ILE A 252 21.23 9.34 -1.82
C ILE A 252 20.15 9.34 -0.76
N LEU A 253 19.22 10.31 -0.78
CA LEU A 253 18.13 10.38 0.19
C LEU A 253 17.21 9.15 0.09
N CYS A 254 16.89 8.68 -1.11
CA CYS A 254 16.09 7.47 -1.28
C CYS A 254 16.80 6.22 -0.72
N VAL A 255 18.11 6.09 -0.92
CA VAL A 255 18.91 5.01 -0.32
C VAL A 255 18.85 5.09 1.20
N LEU A 256 19.09 6.28 1.78
CA LEU A 256 19.04 6.48 3.23
C LEU A 256 17.66 6.15 3.80
N VAL A 257 16.58 6.57 3.14
CA VAL A 257 15.21 6.27 3.57
C VAL A 257 14.97 4.76 3.66
N VAL A 258 15.39 3.99 2.65
CA VAL A 258 15.20 2.53 2.66
C VAL A 258 16.10 1.86 3.71
N PHE A 259 17.37 2.25 3.80
CA PHE A 259 18.28 1.66 4.80
C PHE A 259 17.89 1.99 6.23
N ILE A 260 17.45 3.21 6.53
CA ILE A 260 16.93 3.55 7.86
C ILE A 260 15.73 2.66 8.19
N GLY A 261 14.77 2.49 7.28
CA GLY A 261 13.61 1.62 7.50
C GLY A 261 13.99 0.16 7.78
N LEU A 262 15.04 -0.34 7.13
CA LEU A 262 15.56 -1.69 7.34
C LEU A 262 16.29 -1.84 8.69
N LEU A 263 17.10 -0.86 9.06
CA LEU A 263 17.97 -0.94 10.26
C LEU A 263 17.27 -0.50 11.54
N LEU A 264 16.26 0.35 11.45
CA LEU A 264 15.59 0.94 12.60
C LEU A 264 15.08 -0.11 13.62
N PRO A 265 14.47 -1.24 13.23
CA PRO A 265 14.03 -2.26 14.17
C PRO A 265 15.18 -2.91 14.96
N THR A 266 16.39 -2.97 14.38
CA THR A 266 17.55 -3.61 15.02
C THR A 266 18.22 -2.72 16.06
N LEU A 267 17.93 -1.41 16.07
CA LEU A 267 18.56 -0.49 17.03
C LEU A 267 18.25 -0.86 18.49
N GLY A 268 17.02 -1.33 18.76
CA GLY A 268 16.64 -1.77 20.10
C GLY A 268 17.38 -3.01 20.60
N MET A 269 18.01 -3.79 19.68
CA MET A 269 18.84 -4.94 20.03
C MET A 269 20.30 -4.54 20.38
N VAL A 270 20.76 -3.40 19.89
CA VAL A 270 22.16 -2.96 20.00
C VAL A 270 22.33 -1.86 21.04
N MET A 271 21.31 -1.00 21.19
CA MET A 271 21.36 0.18 22.05
C MET A 271 20.41 0.00 23.24
N SER A 272 20.90 0.31 24.45
CA SER A 272 20.05 0.43 25.63
C SER A 272 19.42 1.83 25.67
N PHE A 273 18.11 1.90 25.76
CA PHE A 273 17.36 3.15 25.89
C PHE A 273 16.89 3.33 27.32
N ASP A 274 17.21 4.46 27.95
CA ASP A 274 16.80 4.75 29.32
C ASP A 274 15.37 5.29 29.36
N ALA A 275 14.54 4.67 30.20
CA ALA A 275 13.16 5.09 30.43
C ALA A 275 13.02 6.52 30.96
N LEU A 276 14.01 7.00 31.74
CA LEU A 276 14.01 8.36 32.28
C LEU A 276 14.16 9.42 31.18
N THR A 277 14.93 9.13 30.13
CA THR A 277 15.10 10.03 29.00
C THR A 277 13.78 10.23 28.23
N VAL A 278 12.95 9.20 28.17
CA VAL A 278 11.64 9.26 27.49
C VAL A 278 10.60 9.99 28.33
N SER A 279 10.58 9.75 29.64
CA SER A 279 9.67 10.47 30.54
C SER A 279 9.96 11.97 30.59
N SER A 280 11.23 12.38 30.41
CA SER A 280 11.65 13.78 30.33
C SER A 280 11.36 14.45 28.98
N SER A 281 11.30 13.66 27.88
CA SER A 281 11.03 14.17 26.53
C SER A 281 9.54 14.34 26.21
N GLY A 282 8.67 14.02 27.17
CA GLY A 282 7.22 14.03 27.01
C GLY A 282 6.69 12.84 26.19
N SER A 283 5.37 12.69 26.15
CA SER A 283 4.65 11.59 25.46
C SER A 283 4.90 11.52 23.95
N SER A 284 5.53 12.55 23.38
CA SER A 284 5.69 12.66 21.91
C SER A 284 6.49 11.54 21.29
N LEU A 285 7.45 10.94 22.01
CA LEU A 285 8.30 9.84 21.55
C LEU A 285 7.94 8.48 22.20
N ALA A 286 6.98 8.44 23.10
CA ALA A 286 6.62 7.23 23.87
C ALA A 286 6.32 6.03 22.95
N SER A 287 5.59 6.22 21.87
CA SER A 287 5.26 5.16 20.92
C SER A 287 6.46 4.65 20.12
N LEU A 288 7.43 5.50 19.77
CA LEU A 288 8.67 5.07 19.12
C LEU A 288 9.58 4.34 20.12
N TYR A 289 9.63 4.84 21.34
CA TYR A 289 10.37 4.21 22.42
C TYR A 289 9.86 2.79 22.71
N ASP A 290 8.54 2.62 22.84
CA ASP A 290 7.92 1.30 23.04
C ASP A 290 8.27 0.32 21.92
N ARG A 291 8.29 0.79 20.66
CA ARG A 291 8.75 -0.04 19.52
C ARG A 291 10.21 -0.44 19.65
N LEU A 292 11.09 0.47 20.08
CA LEU A 292 12.52 0.22 20.22
C LEU A 292 12.86 -0.75 21.35
N ILE A 293 12.11 -0.72 22.46
CA ILE A 293 12.42 -1.56 23.63
C ILE A 293 11.57 -2.82 23.76
N ASN A 294 10.33 -2.79 23.23
CA ASN A 294 9.38 -3.88 23.36
C ASN A 294 9.03 -4.51 22.02
N THR A 295 8.33 -3.80 21.14
CA THR A 295 7.71 -4.40 19.95
C THR A 295 8.75 -5.04 19.04
N TRP A 296 9.75 -4.29 18.58
CA TRP A 296 10.74 -4.81 17.61
C TRP A 296 11.71 -5.84 18.21
N PRO A 297 12.32 -5.63 19.40
CA PRO A 297 13.16 -6.64 20.02
C PRO A 297 12.42 -7.96 20.29
N ASN A 298 11.17 -7.89 20.74
CA ASN A 298 10.38 -9.09 21.00
C ASN A 298 10.11 -9.90 19.73
N VAL A 299 9.78 -9.26 18.62
CA VAL A 299 9.60 -9.93 17.31
C VAL A 299 10.92 -10.57 16.86
N ILE A 300 12.05 -9.82 16.91
CA ILE A 300 13.36 -10.35 16.51
C ILE A 300 13.78 -11.52 17.41
N ASN A 301 13.62 -11.39 18.72
CA ASN A 301 13.92 -12.47 19.67
C ASN A 301 13.04 -13.71 19.43
N ALA A 302 11.77 -13.52 19.05
CA ALA A 302 10.92 -14.65 18.70
C ALA A 302 11.44 -15.35 17.43
N LEU A 303 11.83 -14.62 16.39
CA LEU A 303 12.44 -15.21 15.19
C LEU A 303 13.74 -15.97 15.50
N ILE A 304 14.57 -15.45 16.41
CA ILE A 304 15.82 -16.10 16.84
C ILE A 304 15.50 -17.38 17.62
N ARG A 305 14.60 -17.31 18.60
CA ARG A 305 14.24 -18.43 19.47
C ARG A 305 13.65 -19.59 18.69
N GLU A 306 12.78 -19.30 17.71
CA GLU A 306 12.15 -20.33 16.88
C GLU A 306 13.06 -20.80 15.71
N GLY A 307 14.23 -20.19 15.53
CA GLY A 307 15.14 -20.51 14.42
C GLY A 307 14.68 -19.99 13.04
N TRP A 308 13.75 -19.04 13.01
CA TRP A 308 13.10 -18.54 11.78
C TRP A 308 13.80 -17.31 11.15
N VAL A 309 14.98 -16.96 11.62
CA VAL A 309 15.71 -15.78 11.11
C VAL A 309 15.95 -15.85 9.60
N LEU A 310 16.27 -17.03 9.06
CA LEU A 310 16.56 -17.22 7.64
C LEU A 310 15.31 -17.43 6.79
N THR A 311 14.34 -18.16 7.30
CA THR A 311 13.14 -18.58 6.54
C THR A 311 11.92 -17.69 6.77
N GLY A 312 11.90 -16.97 7.89
CA GLY A 312 10.71 -16.30 8.39
C GLY A 312 9.73 -17.27 9.04
N ALA A 313 8.68 -16.74 9.66
CA ALA A 313 7.55 -17.50 10.17
C ALA A 313 6.71 -18.10 9.03
N GLY A 314 6.73 -17.46 7.86
CA GLY A 314 6.01 -17.88 6.67
C GLY A 314 4.83 -16.98 6.31
N PHE A 315 4.43 -17.04 5.02
CA PHE A 315 3.28 -16.33 4.50
C PHE A 315 1.98 -16.83 5.17
N GLY A 316 1.25 -15.91 5.79
CA GLY A 316 0.06 -16.27 6.59
C GLY A 316 0.28 -16.27 8.10
N MET A 317 1.52 -16.08 8.57
CA MET A 317 1.88 -16.08 9.99
C MET A 317 2.18 -14.67 10.53
N VAL A 318 1.81 -13.61 9.80
CA VAL A 318 2.13 -12.23 10.18
C VAL A 318 0.95 -11.29 9.97
N GLY A 319 0.94 -10.17 10.70
CA GLY A 319 -0.04 -9.10 10.55
C GLY A 319 -1.44 -9.48 11.01
N SER A 320 -2.44 -8.83 10.44
CA SER A 320 -3.87 -8.99 10.78
C SER A 320 -4.37 -10.43 10.68
N THR A 321 -3.67 -11.28 9.92
CA THR A 321 -3.96 -12.72 9.83
C THR A 321 -3.89 -13.40 11.21
N MET A 322 -2.90 -13.03 12.03
CA MET A 322 -2.74 -13.58 13.38
C MET A 322 -3.86 -13.14 14.34
N GLY A 323 -4.50 -11.99 14.07
CA GLY A 323 -5.64 -11.53 14.86
C GLY A 323 -6.95 -12.27 14.54
N ILE A 324 -7.08 -12.83 13.32
CA ILE A 324 -8.31 -13.50 12.86
C ILE A 324 -8.16 -15.02 12.93
N PHE A 325 -7.00 -15.52 12.60
CA PHE A 325 -6.66 -16.95 12.62
C PHE A 325 -5.37 -17.13 13.46
N PRO A 326 -5.46 -17.00 14.79
CA PRO A 326 -4.29 -17.08 15.66
C PRO A 326 -3.65 -18.47 15.60
N VAL A 327 -2.33 -18.49 15.61
CA VAL A 327 -1.53 -19.71 15.77
C VAL A 327 -0.85 -19.62 17.12
N GLU A 328 -1.04 -20.63 17.95
CA GLU A 328 -0.53 -20.68 19.33
C GLU A 328 0.97 -20.37 19.38
N GLY A 329 1.35 -19.42 20.23
CA GLY A 329 2.74 -18.97 20.42
C GLY A 329 3.26 -18.00 19.36
N SER A 330 2.42 -17.61 18.39
CA SER A 330 2.79 -16.70 17.27
C SER A 330 2.07 -15.35 17.32
N GLU A 331 1.36 -15.06 18.41
CA GLU A 331 0.57 -13.81 18.58
C GLU A 331 1.45 -12.55 18.50
N ILE A 332 2.74 -12.68 18.80
CA ILE A 332 3.72 -11.59 18.71
C ILE A 332 3.88 -11.03 17.29
N PHE A 333 3.54 -11.81 16.26
CA PHE A 333 3.60 -11.41 14.87
C PHE A 333 2.35 -10.66 14.38
N LEU A 334 1.41 -10.32 15.29
CA LEU A 334 0.19 -9.58 14.98
C LEU A 334 0.44 -8.15 14.47
N GLY A 335 1.33 -7.41 15.14
CA GLY A 335 1.65 -6.02 14.79
C GLY A 335 3.12 -5.74 15.00
N MET A 336 3.83 -5.45 13.91
CA MET A 336 5.27 -5.22 13.95
C MET A 336 5.63 -3.75 13.82
N ASP A 337 4.67 -2.93 13.37
CA ASP A 337 4.83 -1.48 13.20
C ASP A 337 6.10 -1.08 12.41
N ASN A 338 6.56 -1.95 11.48
CA ASN A 338 7.65 -1.68 10.55
C ASN A 338 7.56 -2.66 9.37
N SER A 339 7.48 -2.13 8.14
CA SER A 339 7.27 -2.97 6.96
C SER A 339 8.50 -3.80 6.55
N ALA A 340 9.71 -3.38 6.91
CA ALA A 340 10.90 -4.21 6.66
C ALA A 340 10.92 -5.42 7.60
N LEU A 341 10.60 -5.20 8.89
CA LEU A 341 10.47 -6.27 9.88
C LEU A 341 9.31 -7.21 9.51
N TYR A 342 8.19 -6.66 9.01
CA TYR A 342 7.06 -7.44 8.50
C TYR A 342 7.48 -8.41 7.40
N LEU A 343 8.22 -7.92 6.40
CA LEU A 343 8.75 -8.78 5.33
C LEU A 343 9.78 -9.78 5.85
N TRP A 344 10.64 -9.36 6.79
CA TRP A 344 11.61 -10.27 7.40
C TRP A 344 10.91 -11.36 8.21
N ALA A 345 9.94 -11.02 9.03
CA ALA A 345 9.16 -12.01 9.77
C ALA A 345 8.40 -12.96 8.84
N MET A 346 7.92 -12.48 7.69
CA MET A 346 7.18 -13.31 6.73
C MET A 346 8.10 -14.21 5.87
N LEU A 347 9.24 -13.70 5.38
CA LEU A 347 10.05 -14.33 4.33
C LEU A 347 11.52 -14.55 4.76
N GLY A 348 11.87 -14.29 6.02
CA GLY A 348 13.24 -14.35 6.48
C GLY A 348 14.16 -13.34 5.79
N VAL A 349 15.40 -13.71 5.58
CA VAL A 349 16.41 -12.85 4.89
C VAL A 349 15.95 -12.42 3.52
N VAL A 350 15.20 -13.27 2.81
CA VAL A 350 14.65 -12.92 1.49
C VAL A 350 13.69 -11.72 1.60
N GLY A 351 12.92 -11.63 2.68
CA GLY A 351 12.04 -10.49 2.94
C GLY A 351 12.80 -9.17 3.12
N GLY A 352 13.91 -9.19 3.88
CA GLY A 352 14.81 -8.05 3.99
C GLY A 352 15.40 -7.63 2.64
N LEU A 353 15.83 -8.59 1.81
CA LEU A 353 16.32 -8.33 0.46
C LEU A 353 15.21 -7.74 -0.45
N LEU A 354 13.99 -8.26 -0.38
CA LEU A 354 12.85 -7.72 -1.12
C LEU A 354 12.53 -6.28 -0.73
N TYR A 355 12.67 -5.94 0.56
CA TYR A 355 12.51 -4.56 1.00
C TYR A 355 13.53 -3.62 0.34
N THR A 356 14.77 -4.05 0.14
CA THR A 356 15.79 -3.23 -0.55
C THR A 356 15.51 -3.02 -2.03
N LEU A 357 14.65 -3.82 -2.68
CA LEU A 357 14.24 -3.61 -4.08
C LEU A 357 13.46 -2.29 -4.29
N GLN A 358 13.05 -1.62 -3.22
CA GLN A 358 12.55 -0.26 -3.30
C GLN A 358 13.61 0.72 -3.84
N ILE A 359 14.91 0.49 -3.60
CA ILE A 359 16.00 1.35 -4.11
C ILE A 359 15.99 1.40 -5.65
N PRO A 360 16.11 0.29 -6.39
CA PRO A 360 16.05 0.33 -7.84
C PRO A 360 14.71 0.81 -8.38
N LEU A 361 13.59 0.55 -7.68
CA LEU A 361 12.28 1.11 -8.04
C LEU A 361 12.31 2.64 -7.98
N LEU A 362 12.75 3.22 -6.86
CA LEU A 362 12.86 4.67 -6.67
C LEU A 362 13.82 5.30 -7.68
N PHE A 363 14.95 4.65 -8.00
CA PHE A 363 15.90 5.16 -9.00
C PHE A 363 15.27 5.23 -10.38
N LYS A 364 14.49 4.23 -10.79
CA LYS A 364 13.77 4.24 -12.06
C LYS A 364 12.71 5.34 -12.11
N LEU A 365 12.02 5.58 -11.00
CA LEU A 365 11.04 6.67 -10.91
C LEU A 365 11.70 8.07 -10.88
N ILE A 366 12.95 8.19 -10.36
CA ILE A 366 13.72 9.45 -10.43
C ILE A 366 14.15 9.75 -11.89
N GLU A 367 14.47 8.71 -12.67
CA GLU A 367 14.84 8.83 -14.08
C GLU A 367 13.65 9.22 -14.97
N ASP A 368 12.43 8.97 -14.51
CA ASP A 368 11.21 9.28 -15.25
C ASP A 368 10.72 10.72 -14.99
N GLU A 369 10.94 11.60 -15.95
CA GLU A 369 10.50 13.00 -15.88
C GLU A 369 9.00 13.21 -16.14
N SER A 370 8.25 12.14 -16.46
CA SER A 370 6.80 12.23 -16.69
C SER A 370 6.06 12.65 -15.41
N ARG A 371 4.86 13.20 -15.58
CA ARG A 371 4.01 13.53 -14.43
C ARG A 371 3.59 12.30 -13.65
N VAL A 372 3.43 11.16 -14.33
CA VAL A 372 3.09 9.86 -13.71
C VAL A 372 4.27 9.37 -12.88
N GLY A 373 5.47 9.36 -13.46
CA GLY A 373 6.70 8.95 -12.73
C GLY A 373 6.93 9.79 -11.48
N ARG A 374 6.78 11.13 -11.58
CA ARG A 374 6.92 12.02 -10.41
C ARG A 374 5.87 11.79 -9.33
N MET A 375 4.63 11.53 -9.71
CA MET A 375 3.56 11.18 -8.77
C MET A 375 3.87 9.84 -8.07
N LEU A 376 4.24 8.81 -8.83
CA LEU A 376 4.59 7.50 -8.28
C LEU A 376 5.84 7.58 -7.40
N LEU A 377 6.84 8.37 -7.78
CA LEU A 377 8.01 8.64 -6.94
C LEU A 377 7.60 9.24 -5.59
N SER A 378 6.77 10.29 -5.60
CA SER A 378 6.36 10.95 -4.36
C SER A 378 5.56 10.01 -3.44
N ILE A 379 4.64 9.22 -3.98
CA ILE A 379 3.88 8.24 -3.21
C ILE A 379 4.81 7.14 -2.68
N SER A 380 5.74 6.63 -3.51
CA SER A 380 6.66 5.57 -3.09
C SER A 380 7.63 6.02 -2.00
N VAL A 381 8.15 7.26 -2.08
CA VAL A 381 8.99 7.83 -1.01
C VAL A 381 8.19 8.02 0.27
N CYS A 382 6.98 8.57 0.18
CA CYS A 382 6.09 8.71 1.33
C CYS A 382 5.76 7.34 1.95
N TRP A 383 5.50 6.32 1.13
CA TRP A 383 5.30 4.94 1.55
C TRP A 383 6.52 4.41 2.32
N CYS A 384 7.75 4.58 1.78
CA CYS A 384 8.98 4.15 2.44
C CYS A 384 9.20 4.85 3.79
N LEU A 385 8.90 6.14 3.90
CA LEU A 385 9.04 6.89 5.15
C LEU A 385 8.02 6.46 6.21
N ILE A 386 6.76 6.25 5.83
CA ILE A 386 5.72 5.78 6.76
C ILE A 386 6.01 4.34 7.19
N SER A 387 6.60 3.52 6.32
CA SER A 387 6.94 2.12 6.58
C SER A 387 7.96 1.91 7.72
N TRP A 388 8.65 2.97 8.16
CA TRP A 388 9.55 2.91 9.32
C TRP A 388 8.83 2.56 10.62
N THR A 389 7.55 2.94 10.73
CA THR A 389 6.78 2.81 11.97
C THR A 389 5.35 2.30 11.74
N THR A 390 5.10 1.71 10.58
CA THR A 390 3.76 1.21 10.20
C THR A 390 3.89 0.01 9.27
N ASP A 391 3.02 -0.97 9.46
CA ASP A 391 2.88 -2.12 8.57
C ASP A 391 2.09 -1.72 7.33
N MET A 392 2.78 -1.15 6.33
CA MET A 392 2.15 -0.63 5.12
C MET A 392 1.48 -1.71 4.27
N PHE A 393 1.90 -2.97 4.42
CA PHE A 393 1.28 -4.12 3.76
C PHE A 393 -0.12 -4.46 4.29
N GLU A 394 -0.51 -3.92 5.44
CA GLU A 394 -1.87 -4.03 5.98
C GLU A 394 -2.82 -2.93 5.47
N VAL A 395 -2.30 -1.92 4.77
CA VAL A 395 -3.09 -0.80 4.25
C VAL A 395 -3.40 -1.00 2.77
N ALA A 396 -4.65 -1.29 2.44
CA ALA A 396 -5.06 -1.70 1.08
C ALA A 396 -4.75 -0.64 0.00
N VAL A 397 -4.97 0.64 0.28
CA VAL A 397 -4.65 1.73 -0.67
C VAL A 397 -3.14 1.89 -0.83
N ALA A 398 -2.36 1.69 0.24
CA ALA A 398 -0.90 1.71 0.15
C ALA A 398 -0.38 0.56 -0.72
N ASN A 399 -0.96 -0.63 -0.58
CA ASN A 399 -0.69 -1.80 -1.42
C ASN A 399 -1.05 -1.55 -2.89
N LEU A 400 -2.21 -0.95 -3.16
CA LEU A 400 -2.63 -0.59 -4.52
C LEU A 400 -1.60 0.32 -5.20
N PHE A 401 -1.16 1.38 -4.52
CA PHE A 401 -0.19 2.31 -5.08
C PHE A 401 1.23 1.73 -5.20
N ALA A 402 1.66 0.90 -4.25
CA ALA A 402 2.92 0.18 -4.35
C ALA A 402 2.91 -0.78 -5.56
N GLY A 403 1.84 -1.55 -5.73
CA GLY A 403 1.63 -2.40 -6.91
C GLY A 403 1.63 -1.61 -8.20
N LEU A 404 0.91 -0.47 -8.25
CA LEU A 404 0.88 0.42 -9.41
C LEU A 404 2.26 0.96 -9.78
N ALA A 405 3.08 1.35 -8.79
CA ALA A 405 4.44 1.85 -9.02
C ALA A 405 5.35 0.76 -9.59
N ILE A 406 5.30 -0.44 -9.01
CA ILE A 406 6.08 -1.60 -9.48
C ILE A 406 5.65 -1.98 -10.91
N GLY A 407 4.35 -2.11 -11.15
CA GLY A 407 3.80 -2.48 -12.46
C GLY A 407 4.17 -1.46 -13.54
N TYR A 408 4.07 -0.17 -13.24
CA TYR A 408 4.47 0.90 -14.14
C TYR A 408 5.94 0.79 -14.59
N VAL A 409 6.85 0.59 -13.65
CA VAL A 409 8.29 0.48 -13.97
C VAL A 409 8.59 -0.79 -14.78
N ILE A 410 7.89 -1.89 -14.51
CA ILE A 410 8.05 -3.15 -15.27
C ILE A 410 7.58 -2.97 -16.71
N THR A 411 6.40 -2.37 -16.92
CA THR A 411 5.80 -2.16 -18.26
C THR A 411 6.64 -1.18 -19.09
N ALA A 412 7.04 -0.05 -18.53
CA ALA A 412 7.89 0.92 -19.21
C ALA A 412 9.22 0.32 -19.68
N LYS A 413 9.83 -0.59 -18.89
CA LYS A 413 11.04 -1.31 -19.28
C LYS A 413 10.81 -2.23 -20.48
N GLN A 414 9.66 -2.88 -20.55
CA GLN A 414 9.33 -3.78 -21.68
C GLN A 414 9.14 -3.01 -22.98
N GLU A 415 8.44 -1.88 -22.97
CA GLU A 415 8.28 -1.02 -24.13
C GLU A 415 9.62 -0.51 -24.65
N ALA A 416 10.54 -0.10 -23.78
CA ALA A 416 11.89 0.33 -24.16
C ALA A 416 12.74 -0.80 -24.77
N MET A 417 12.50 -2.07 -24.38
CA MET A 417 13.21 -3.23 -24.97
C MET A 417 12.64 -3.63 -26.34
N THR A 418 11.32 -3.50 -26.53
CA THR A 418 10.67 -3.82 -27.81
C THR A 418 10.84 -2.74 -28.88
N SER A 419 11.06 -1.48 -28.47
CA SER A 419 11.30 -0.36 -29.38
C SER A 419 12.74 -0.19 -29.85
N ARG A 420 13.70 -1.02 -29.37
CA ARG A 420 15.06 -1.05 -29.95
C ARG A 420 14.98 -1.74 -31.32
N PRO A 421 15.32 -1.04 -32.43
CA PRO A 421 15.31 -1.65 -33.76
C PRO A 421 16.28 -2.82 -33.78
N ALA A 422 15.88 -3.90 -34.47
CA ALA A 422 16.73 -5.08 -34.74
C ALA A 422 17.90 -4.78 -35.71
N ASP A 423 18.19 -3.52 -36.01
CA ASP A 423 19.05 -3.08 -37.12
C ASP A 423 20.53 -3.04 -36.80
N LEU A 424 21.01 -3.63 -35.71
CA LEU A 424 22.44 -3.58 -35.36
C LEU A 424 23.25 -4.82 -35.79
N HIS A 425 22.69 -5.75 -36.57
CA HIS A 425 23.40 -6.96 -36.98
C HIS A 425 23.67 -7.13 -38.50
N LEU A 426 23.40 -6.12 -39.34
CA LEU A 426 23.53 -6.29 -40.80
C LEU A 426 24.47 -5.29 -41.52
N THR A 427 25.34 -4.56 -40.81
CA THR A 427 26.36 -3.71 -41.50
C THR A 427 27.75 -3.95 -40.95
N ALA A 428 28.28 -5.14 -41.18
CA ALA A 428 29.72 -5.40 -41.10
C ALA A 428 30.12 -6.56 -42.03
N LEU A 429 29.95 -6.36 -43.35
CA LEU A 429 30.75 -7.06 -44.31
C LEU A 429 31.68 -6.03 -44.94
N PRO A 430 33.01 -6.12 -44.73
CA PRO A 430 33.96 -5.28 -45.47
C PRO A 430 34.00 -5.77 -46.90
N ASN A 431 33.73 -4.88 -47.85
CA ASN A 431 34.06 -5.07 -49.27
C ASN A 431 35.55 -5.29 -49.42
N LEU A 432 35.94 -6.54 -49.61
CA LEU A 432 37.23 -6.91 -50.25
C LEU A 432 37.09 -6.74 -51.76
N ARG A 433 37.69 -5.67 -52.30
CA ARG A 433 38.27 -5.61 -53.62
C ARG A 433 39.51 -4.75 -53.57
#